data_c829b62bd40c3c13f91cb031b06ce639
#
_entry.id   c829b62bd40c3c13f91cb031b06ce639
#
_cell.length_a   1.000
_cell.length_b   1.000
_cell.length_c   1.000
_cell.angle_alpha   90.00
_cell.angle_beta   90.00
_cell.angle_gamma   90.00
#
_symmetry.space_group_name_H-M   'P 1'
#
loop_
_entity.id
_entity.type
_entity.pdbx_description
1 polymer ?
#
loop_
_entity_poly.entity_id
_entity_poly.type
_entity_poly.pdbx_seq_one_letter_code
_entity_poly.pdbx_strand_id
1 'polypeptide(L)'
;MADSIADLAWQQVPSVPVMCIESSGFQGYVCISLGELGIIETHPESLVDLRLTRPFPALTQFARDHQVDPSDSLAVSHIPYVVLLLRALDAWKASHDGAFPTISEKKAFAHALASQRPSIGDSENFDEAVAALPLHVWRPLQSPAVPAHVTALLDDSQCRKVSTGTSSPFWLLVAALRAFVQRQGVLPLSGSMPDMKATSIDYVALRHVYMTQASADLALFRQLLADVLDKAGMSLEAAGLDDETIKTFVKHAPYLHLVRGRRLRLQRAEPNVGALSAALADPVNPVTAQFYLAFMAAHTFFEHANRFPGQPPVESSAGYDWNDDIDKLYEYARAYAKDICLDLLQQDQDRLYDACYEVTRGAYSDTPSTAALLGGVAAQEAIKVMTVQYLPLDNTCVYDGIVQDVNSFRL
;
A
#
# COMPACT_ATOMS: atom_id res chain seq x y z
N MET A 1 -17.29 -23.46 -12.60
CA MET A 1 -17.45 -23.78 -11.14
C MET A 1 -16.85 -22.71 -10.24
N ALA A 2 -15.59 -22.33 -10.40
CA ALA A 2 -14.96 -21.29 -9.57
C ALA A 2 -15.72 -19.95 -9.57
N ASP A 3 -16.15 -19.48 -10.74
CA ASP A 3 -16.91 -18.23 -10.86
C ASP A 3 -18.25 -18.28 -10.14
N SER A 4 -18.94 -19.44 -10.18
CA SER A 4 -20.23 -19.61 -9.48
C SER A 4 -20.07 -19.58 -7.96
N ILE A 5 -19.00 -20.18 -7.44
CA ILE A 5 -18.66 -20.15 -6.00
C ILE A 5 -18.31 -18.71 -5.61
N ALA A 6 -17.49 -18.03 -6.40
CA ALA A 6 -17.10 -16.65 -6.15
C ALA A 6 -18.30 -15.69 -6.21
N ASP A 7 -19.25 -15.88 -7.12
CA ASP A 7 -20.48 -15.09 -7.18
C ASP A 7 -21.37 -15.30 -5.94
N LEU A 8 -21.49 -16.52 -5.45
CA LEU A 8 -22.22 -16.83 -4.21
C LEU A 8 -21.56 -16.19 -2.98
N ALA A 9 -20.23 -16.27 -2.91
CA ALA A 9 -19.45 -15.66 -1.84
C ALA A 9 -19.57 -14.13 -1.86
N TRP A 10 -19.57 -13.54 -3.06
CA TRP A 10 -19.72 -12.09 -3.22
C TRP A 10 -21.09 -11.56 -2.77
N GLN A 11 -22.15 -12.38 -2.89
CA GLN A 11 -23.51 -12.01 -2.48
C GLN A 11 -23.73 -12.01 -0.96
N GLN A 12 -22.79 -12.57 -0.20
CA GLN A 12 -22.86 -12.53 1.27
C GLN A 12 -22.68 -11.10 1.79
N VAL A 13 -23.16 -10.83 3.00
CA VAL A 13 -23.01 -9.53 3.66
C VAL A 13 -22.44 -9.76 5.07
N PRO A 14 -21.16 -9.41 5.30
CA PRO A 14 -20.17 -8.91 4.31
C PRO A 14 -19.80 -9.97 3.24
N SER A 15 -19.31 -9.52 2.09
CA SER A 15 -18.86 -10.44 1.04
C SER A 15 -17.68 -11.29 1.54
N VAL A 16 -17.71 -12.58 1.20
CA VAL A 16 -16.64 -13.51 1.58
C VAL A 16 -15.54 -13.47 0.52
N PRO A 17 -14.28 -13.21 0.88
CA PRO A 17 -13.15 -13.26 -0.05
C PRO A 17 -12.96 -14.67 -0.63
N VAL A 18 -12.67 -14.74 -1.92
CA VAL A 18 -12.36 -16.01 -2.62
C VAL A 18 -11.00 -15.88 -3.28
N MET A 19 -10.14 -16.87 -3.07
CA MET A 19 -8.86 -17.00 -3.74
C MET A 19 -8.91 -18.16 -4.72
N CYS A 20 -8.49 -17.92 -5.95
CA CYS A 20 -8.36 -18.93 -6.99
C CYS A 20 -6.88 -19.14 -7.28
N ILE A 21 -6.46 -20.40 -7.24
CA ILE A 21 -5.07 -20.81 -7.52
C ILE A 21 -5.14 -21.81 -8.65
N GLU A 22 -4.35 -21.60 -9.68
CA GLU A 22 -4.22 -22.54 -10.80
C GLU A 22 -2.75 -22.69 -11.16
N SER A 23 -2.36 -23.91 -11.55
CA SER A 23 -1.02 -24.20 -12.03
C SER A 23 -1.03 -25.18 -13.20
N SER A 24 -0.01 -25.08 -14.06
CA SER A 24 0.31 -26.05 -15.09
C SER A 24 1.83 -26.18 -15.17
N GLY A 25 2.37 -27.32 -14.73
CA GLY A 25 3.79 -27.53 -14.68
C GLY A 25 4.53 -26.54 -13.77
N PHE A 26 5.34 -25.67 -14.36
CA PHE A 26 6.13 -24.67 -13.63
C PHE A 26 5.48 -23.27 -13.60
N GLN A 27 4.34 -23.10 -14.24
CA GLN A 27 3.61 -21.83 -14.30
C GLN A 27 2.36 -21.91 -13.45
N GLY A 28 1.90 -20.73 -13.01
CA GLY A 28 0.63 -20.64 -12.32
C GLY A 28 0.23 -19.23 -11.95
N TYR A 29 -0.98 -19.08 -11.44
CA TYR A 29 -1.44 -17.80 -10.96
C TYR A 29 -2.29 -17.94 -9.69
N VAL A 30 -2.31 -16.86 -8.93
CA VAL A 30 -3.20 -16.64 -7.79
C VAL A 30 -4.02 -15.40 -8.06
N CYS A 31 -5.33 -15.47 -7.94
CA CYS A 31 -6.18 -14.29 -7.98
C CYS A 31 -7.11 -14.21 -6.78
N ILE A 32 -7.43 -12.98 -6.39
CA ILE A 32 -8.27 -12.68 -5.23
C ILE A 32 -9.52 -11.93 -5.70
N SER A 33 -10.68 -12.46 -5.34
CA SER A 33 -11.97 -11.79 -5.45
C SER A 33 -12.42 -11.43 -4.05
N LEU A 34 -12.43 -10.15 -3.73
CA LEU A 34 -12.89 -9.62 -2.44
C LEU A 34 -13.73 -8.35 -2.67
N GLY A 35 -14.57 -8.01 -1.71
CA GLY A 35 -15.31 -6.76 -1.71
C GLY A 35 -14.43 -5.57 -1.35
N GLU A 36 -14.99 -4.63 -0.61
CA GLU A 36 -14.24 -3.49 -0.10
C GLU A 36 -13.53 -3.85 1.20
N LEU A 37 -12.23 -3.55 1.30
CA LEU A 37 -11.41 -3.79 2.49
C LEU A 37 -10.62 -2.53 2.85
N GLY A 38 -10.95 -1.92 3.99
CA GLY A 38 -10.19 -0.81 4.55
C GLY A 38 -9.07 -1.33 5.43
N ILE A 39 -7.83 -0.95 5.14
CA ILE A 39 -6.64 -1.41 5.85
C ILE A 39 -6.10 -0.26 6.70
N ILE A 40 -5.98 -0.51 7.99
CA ILE A 40 -5.46 0.45 8.98
C ILE A 40 -3.95 0.24 9.16
N GLU A 41 -3.51 -1.00 9.32
CA GLU A 41 -2.11 -1.36 9.57
C GLU A 41 -1.43 -1.87 8.29
N THR A 42 -1.00 -0.95 7.45
CA THR A 42 -0.27 -1.31 6.21
C THR A 42 1.20 -1.65 6.45
N HIS A 43 1.71 -1.44 7.66
CA HIS A 43 3.11 -1.65 8.06
C HIS A 43 4.14 -1.06 7.07
N PRO A 44 4.02 0.24 6.72
CA PRO A 44 5.04 0.87 5.90
C PRO A 44 6.34 0.98 6.68
N GLU A 45 7.46 1.10 5.98
CA GLU A 45 8.69 1.58 6.61
C GLU A 45 8.38 2.90 7.32
N SER A 46 8.47 2.89 8.64
CA SER A 46 7.90 3.94 9.48
C SER A 46 8.63 5.26 9.28
N LEU A 47 7.97 6.19 8.60
CA LEU A 47 8.36 7.58 8.57
C LEU A 47 7.67 8.29 9.73
N VAL A 48 8.45 8.66 10.74
CA VAL A 48 7.94 9.45 11.87
C VAL A 48 7.70 10.88 11.41
N ASP A 49 6.49 11.41 11.59
CA ASP A 49 6.17 12.80 11.32
C ASP A 49 6.58 13.69 12.50
N LEU A 50 7.73 14.35 12.37
CA LEU A 50 8.26 15.27 13.38
C LEU A 50 7.65 16.68 13.32
N ARG A 51 6.75 16.97 12.39
CA ARG A 51 6.09 18.28 12.25
C ARG A 51 7.03 19.47 12.12
N LEU A 52 8.26 19.31 11.60
CA LEU A 52 9.26 20.38 11.58
C LEU A 52 8.86 21.55 10.64
N THR A 53 8.14 21.26 9.57
CA THR A 53 7.64 22.29 8.63
C THR A 53 6.28 22.86 9.03
N ARG A 54 5.59 22.22 9.97
CA ARG A 54 4.29 22.64 10.53
C ARG A 54 4.24 22.37 12.03
N PRO A 55 5.14 23.00 12.82
CA PRO A 55 5.26 22.70 14.24
C PRO A 55 4.03 23.16 14.99
N PHE A 56 3.59 22.33 15.95
CA PHE A 56 2.55 22.73 16.88
C PHE A 56 3.13 23.64 18.00
N PRO A 57 2.29 24.45 18.68
CA PRO A 57 2.77 25.50 19.59
C PRO A 57 3.73 25.01 20.67
N ALA A 58 3.43 23.87 21.32
CA ALA A 58 4.28 23.32 22.38
C ALA A 58 5.66 22.89 21.85
N LEU A 59 5.76 22.37 20.62
CA LEU A 59 7.04 21.99 20.00
C LEU A 59 7.88 23.24 19.68
N THR A 60 7.26 24.29 19.14
CA THR A 60 7.93 25.56 18.89
C THR A 60 8.43 26.19 20.19
N GLN A 61 7.63 26.16 21.25
CA GLN A 61 8.02 26.67 22.54
C GLN A 61 9.17 25.86 23.15
N PHE A 62 9.10 24.53 23.11
CA PHE A 62 10.19 23.66 23.55
C PHE A 62 11.52 23.99 22.87
N ALA A 63 11.51 24.18 21.54
CA ALA A 63 12.71 24.50 20.78
C ALA A 63 13.30 25.88 21.16
N ARG A 64 12.45 26.86 21.52
CA ARG A 64 12.87 28.17 21.99
C ARG A 64 13.46 28.15 23.41
N ASP A 65 12.81 27.42 24.30
CA ASP A 65 13.16 27.34 25.73
C ASP A 65 14.39 26.48 25.98
N HIS A 66 14.71 25.55 25.07
CA HIS A 66 15.87 24.67 25.17
C HIS A 66 17.18 25.44 24.92
N GLN A 67 17.62 26.25 25.88
CA GLN A 67 18.85 27.04 25.79
C GLN A 67 20.02 26.27 26.43
N VAL A 68 21.15 26.29 25.74
CA VAL A 68 22.44 25.77 26.25
C VAL A 68 23.50 26.86 26.12
N ASP A 69 24.49 26.83 26.99
CA ASP A 69 25.65 27.72 26.88
C ASP A 69 26.45 27.34 25.62
N PRO A 70 26.63 28.25 24.64
CA PRO A 70 27.37 27.95 23.43
C PRO A 70 28.86 27.61 23.68
N SER A 71 29.41 27.97 24.86
CA SER A 71 30.79 27.64 25.26
C SER A 71 30.91 26.24 25.86
N ASP A 72 29.81 25.61 26.28
CA ASP A 72 29.75 24.24 26.74
C ASP A 72 29.60 23.28 25.56
N SER A 73 30.73 22.83 25.02
CA SER A 73 30.73 21.93 23.85
C SER A 73 29.99 20.61 24.10
N LEU A 74 29.98 20.11 25.34
CA LEU A 74 29.26 18.89 25.70
C LEU A 74 27.76 19.12 25.66
N ALA A 75 27.23 20.20 26.23
CA ALA A 75 25.84 20.55 26.17
C ALA A 75 25.38 20.79 24.73
N VAL A 76 26.17 21.48 23.91
CA VAL A 76 25.88 21.73 22.49
C VAL A 76 25.83 20.43 21.70
N SER A 77 26.71 19.45 21.96
CA SER A 77 26.75 18.15 21.27
C SER A 77 25.56 17.25 21.59
N HIS A 78 24.77 17.58 22.59
CA HIS A 78 23.58 16.82 23.03
C HIS A 78 22.26 17.54 22.78
N ILE A 79 22.24 18.66 22.05
CA ILE A 79 20.98 19.28 21.60
C ILE A 79 20.29 18.31 20.66
N PRO A 80 19.02 17.93 20.91
CA PRO A 80 18.27 17.07 20.00
C PRO A 80 18.22 17.65 18.59
N TYR A 81 18.47 16.84 17.54
CA TYR A 81 18.50 17.36 16.17
C TYR A 81 17.17 18.01 15.74
N VAL A 82 16.05 17.60 16.31
CA VAL A 82 14.73 18.23 16.14
C VAL A 82 14.79 19.72 16.52
N VAL A 83 15.43 20.05 17.63
CA VAL A 83 15.62 21.45 18.08
C VAL A 83 16.53 22.21 17.15
N LEU A 84 17.66 21.59 16.69
CA LEU A 84 18.58 22.18 15.73
C LEU A 84 17.85 22.51 14.43
N LEU A 85 17.04 21.58 13.89
CA LEU A 85 16.31 21.77 12.65
C LEU A 85 15.22 22.86 12.76
N LEU A 86 14.49 22.90 13.87
CA LEU A 86 13.49 23.96 14.09
C LEU A 86 14.13 25.33 14.16
N ARG A 87 15.24 25.47 14.87
CA ARG A 87 15.99 26.73 14.96
C ARG A 87 16.56 27.15 13.62
N ALA A 88 17.13 26.19 12.86
CA ALA A 88 17.67 26.46 11.52
C ALA A 88 16.57 26.91 10.56
N LEU A 89 15.39 26.29 10.61
CA LEU A 89 14.22 26.71 9.81
C LEU A 89 13.70 28.08 10.22
N ASP A 90 13.66 28.39 11.50
CA ASP A 90 13.21 29.70 11.99
C ASP A 90 14.23 30.80 11.64
N ALA A 91 15.53 30.54 11.76
CA ALA A 91 16.60 31.46 11.35
C ALA A 91 16.58 31.72 9.82
N TRP A 92 16.34 30.65 9.03
CA TRP A 92 16.20 30.78 7.58
C TRP A 92 15.01 31.66 7.22
N LYS A 93 13.84 31.38 7.77
CA LYS A 93 12.62 32.19 7.55
C LYS A 93 12.83 33.65 7.94
N ALA A 94 13.52 33.91 9.05
CA ALA A 94 13.81 35.26 9.48
C ALA A 94 14.68 36.07 8.50
N SER A 95 15.55 35.38 7.74
CA SER A 95 16.42 35.99 6.73
C SER A 95 15.88 35.95 5.30
N HIS A 96 14.72 35.32 5.06
CA HIS A 96 14.11 35.11 3.76
C HIS A 96 12.59 35.42 3.78
N ASP A 97 12.21 36.54 4.37
CA ASP A 97 10.83 37.07 4.39
C ASP A 97 9.75 36.03 4.81
N GLY A 98 10.11 35.13 5.72
CA GLY A 98 9.21 34.08 6.22
C GLY A 98 9.11 32.84 5.32
N ALA A 99 9.85 32.80 4.20
CA ALA A 99 9.81 31.67 3.27
C ALA A 99 10.64 30.47 3.77
N PHE A 100 10.16 29.28 3.49
CA PHE A 100 10.94 28.05 3.67
C PHE A 100 12.02 27.92 2.57
N PRO A 101 13.12 27.19 2.85
CA PRO A 101 14.14 26.94 1.84
C PRO A 101 13.57 26.12 0.67
N THR A 102 13.92 26.51 -0.54
CA THR A 102 13.55 25.82 -1.79
C THR A 102 14.49 24.66 -2.10
N ILE A 103 14.13 23.84 -3.10
CA ILE A 103 14.97 22.72 -3.57
C ILE A 103 16.34 23.21 -4.05
N SER A 104 16.42 24.37 -4.72
CA SER A 104 17.66 24.96 -5.19
C SER A 104 18.58 25.42 -4.05
N GLU A 105 18.01 25.72 -2.89
CA GLU A 105 18.71 26.21 -1.71
C GLU A 105 19.14 25.11 -0.74
N LYS A 106 18.86 23.84 -1.03
CA LYS A 106 19.20 22.70 -0.17
C LYS A 106 20.63 22.70 0.32
N LYS A 107 21.60 22.99 -0.57
CA LYS A 107 23.02 23.03 -0.22
C LYS A 107 23.35 24.20 0.71
N ALA A 108 22.77 25.37 0.44
CA ALA A 108 22.98 26.55 1.26
C ALA A 108 22.39 26.36 2.67
N PHE A 109 21.18 25.80 2.76
CA PHE A 109 20.55 25.50 4.05
C PHE A 109 21.34 24.47 4.85
N ALA A 110 21.74 23.35 4.24
CA ALA A 110 22.56 22.33 4.89
C ALA A 110 23.91 22.90 5.36
N HIS A 111 24.54 23.77 4.56
CA HIS A 111 25.77 24.45 4.96
C HIS A 111 25.54 25.42 6.13
N ALA A 112 24.46 26.19 6.12
CA ALA A 112 24.11 27.09 7.21
C ALA A 112 23.87 26.33 8.54
N LEU A 113 23.23 25.17 8.48
CA LEU A 113 23.07 24.26 9.63
C LEU A 113 24.41 23.71 10.10
N ALA A 114 25.23 23.19 9.19
CA ALA A 114 26.53 22.61 9.51
C ALA A 114 27.52 23.66 10.06
N SER A 115 27.43 24.93 9.66
CA SER A 115 28.30 26.01 10.16
C SER A 115 28.03 26.39 11.62
N GLN A 116 26.93 25.93 12.21
CA GLN A 116 26.61 26.13 13.64
C GLN A 116 27.30 25.10 14.56
N ARG A 117 28.07 24.17 14.01
CA ARG A 117 28.82 23.18 14.75
C ARG A 117 29.85 23.84 15.67
N PRO A 118 30.07 23.32 16.90
CA PRO A 118 31.14 23.79 17.73
C PRO A 118 32.50 23.49 17.09
N SER A 119 33.45 24.40 17.26
CA SER A 119 34.82 24.25 16.69
C SER A 119 35.62 23.12 17.36
N ILE A 120 35.25 22.73 18.57
CA ILE A 120 35.89 21.71 19.38
C ILE A 120 34.81 20.83 20.01
N GLY A 121 35.02 19.51 20.01
CA GLY A 121 34.11 18.54 20.61
C GLY A 121 33.37 17.70 19.59
N ASP A 122 32.45 16.88 20.09
CA ASP A 122 31.59 16.01 19.29
C ASP A 122 30.49 16.83 18.60
N SER A 123 30.17 16.50 17.36
CA SER A 123 29.15 17.15 16.56
C SER A 123 28.20 16.16 15.88
N GLU A 124 28.10 14.93 16.39
CA GLU A 124 27.30 13.85 15.84
C GLU A 124 25.80 14.26 15.71
N ASN A 125 25.27 15.02 16.66
CA ASN A 125 23.90 15.54 16.59
C ASN A 125 23.66 16.48 15.39
N PHE A 126 24.68 17.21 14.93
CA PHE A 126 24.61 18.02 13.70
C PHE A 126 24.67 17.13 12.46
N ASP A 127 25.44 16.02 12.50
CA ASP A 127 25.47 15.05 11.43
C ASP A 127 24.10 14.34 11.30
N GLU A 128 23.50 13.96 12.42
CA GLU A 128 22.09 13.46 12.45
C GLU A 128 21.13 14.51 11.89
N ALA A 129 21.26 15.79 12.27
CA ALA A 129 20.40 16.84 11.76
C ALA A 129 20.51 16.99 10.23
N VAL A 130 21.73 16.97 9.68
CA VAL A 130 21.95 17.02 8.23
C VAL A 130 21.41 15.76 7.54
N ALA A 131 21.63 14.58 8.10
CA ALA A 131 21.10 13.32 7.59
C ALA A 131 19.56 13.26 7.62
N ALA A 132 18.93 13.94 8.59
CA ALA A 132 17.48 14.00 8.73
C ALA A 132 16.77 14.98 7.76
N LEU A 133 17.52 15.90 7.13
CA LEU A 133 16.96 16.91 6.20
C LEU A 133 16.11 16.32 5.06
N PRO A 134 16.56 15.27 4.32
CA PRO A 134 15.77 14.73 3.22
C PRO A 134 14.38 14.29 3.66
N LEU A 135 14.29 13.65 4.79
CA LEU A 135 13.11 12.98 5.29
C LEU A 135 12.15 13.93 6.03
N HIS A 136 12.71 14.77 6.89
CA HIS A 136 11.93 15.56 7.84
C HIS A 136 11.77 17.03 7.45
N VAL A 137 12.53 17.50 6.44
CA VAL A 137 12.40 18.88 5.91
C VAL A 137 12.01 18.86 4.43
N TRP A 138 12.82 18.27 3.55
CA TRP A 138 12.58 18.39 2.10
C TRP A 138 11.34 17.64 1.64
N ARG A 139 11.13 16.44 2.11
CA ARG A 139 9.93 15.66 1.75
C ARG A 139 8.65 16.34 2.23
N PRO A 140 8.51 16.80 3.50
CA PRO A 140 7.31 17.52 3.96
C PRO A 140 7.07 18.84 3.27
N LEU A 141 8.12 19.58 2.85
CA LEU A 141 7.97 20.82 2.09
C LEU A 141 7.43 20.61 0.67
N GLN A 142 7.66 19.43 0.09
CA GLN A 142 7.21 19.06 -1.25
C GLN A 142 5.89 18.28 -1.26
N SER A 143 5.40 17.89 -0.09
CA SER A 143 4.21 17.05 0.07
C SER A 143 3.07 17.85 0.70
N PRO A 144 1.81 17.57 0.33
CA PRO A 144 0.68 18.15 1.04
C PRO A 144 0.65 17.70 2.50
N ALA A 145 -0.04 18.47 3.35
CA ALA A 145 -0.21 18.15 4.78
C ALA A 145 -0.91 16.80 5.02
N VAL A 146 -1.79 16.45 4.11
CA VAL A 146 -2.49 15.17 4.06
C VAL A 146 -2.08 14.45 2.78
N PRO A 147 -1.57 13.22 2.85
CA PRO A 147 -1.19 12.46 1.66
C PRO A 147 -2.34 12.32 0.67
N ALA A 148 -2.04 12.33 -0.65
CA ALA A 148 -3.06 12.30 -1.69
C ALA A 148 -3.99 11.08 -1.60
N HIS A 149 -3.47 9.90 -1.27
CA HIS A 149 -4.28 8.69 -1.09
C HIS A 149 -5.24 8.80 0.10
N VAL A 150 -4.83 9.45 1.21
CA VAL A 150 -5.73 9.73 2.34
C VAL A 150 -6.76 10.78 1.94
N THR A 151 -6.37 11.86 1.23
CA THR A 151 -7.30 12.85 0.72
C THR A 151 -8.38 12.21 -0.15
N ALA A 152 -8.01 11.25 -1.01
CA ALA A 152 -8.95 10.49 -1.81
C ALA A 152 -9.97 9.72 -0.96
N LEU A 153 -9.54 9.14 0.17
CA LEU A 153 -10.47 8.52 1.14
C LEU A 153 -11.40 9.54 1.79
N LEU A 154 -10.88 10.70 2.21
CA LEU A 154 -11.69 11.76 2.82
C LEU A 154 -12.73 12.34 1.84
N ASP A 155 -12.42 12.33 0.55
CA ASP A 155 -13.29 12.82 -0.51
C ASP A 155 -14.24 11.76 -1.09
N ASP A 156 -14.09 10.51 -0.68
CA ASP A 156 -14.91 9.42 -1.16
C ASP A 156 -16.41 9.61 -0.83
N SER A 157 -17.25 9.08 -1.71
CA SER A 157 -18.70 9.15 -1.55
C SER A 157 -19.20 8.39 -0.31
N GLN A 158 -18.53 7.31 0.08
CA GLN A 158 -18.87 6.53 1.29
C GLN A 158 -18.54 7.32 2.56
N CYS A 159 -17.40 8.02 2.57
CA CYS A 159 -17.06 8.93 3.67
C CYS A 159 -18.08 10.07 3.84
N ARG A 160 -18.64 10.57 2.74
CA ARG A 160 -19.60 11.68 2.76
C ARG A 160 -21.03 11.24 3.10
N LYS A 161 -21.38 9.97 2.84
CA LYS A 161 -22.74 9.41 2.98
C LYS A 161 -22.88 8.49 4.18
N VAL A 162 -22.11 8.74 5.25
CA VAL A 162 -22.30 7.98 6.50
C VAL A 162 -23.75 8.05 6.93
N SER A 163 -24.42 6.91 6.97
CA SER A 163 -25.84 6.79 7.27
C SER A 163 -26.12 5.62 8.21
N THR A 164 -27.27 5.66 8.83
CA THR A 164 -27.73 4.71 9.85
C THR A 164 -27.65 3.26 9.36
N GLY A 165 -26.90 2.44 10.06
CA GLY A 165 -26.92 0.97 9.94
C GLY A 165 -26.22 0.36 8.71
N THR A 166 -25.64 1.16 7.80
CA THR A 166 -25.06 0.67 6.54
C THR A 166 -23.56 0.96 6.37
N SER A 167 -23.00 1.87 7.17
CA SER A 167 -21.61 2.25 7.04
C SER A 167 -20.70 1.28 7.79
N SER A 168 -19.63 0.81 7.13
CA SER A 168 -18.64 -0.03 7.78
C SER A 168 -17.85 0.75 8.85
N PRO A 169 -17.29 0.06 9.85
CA PRO A 169 -16.44 0.68 10.88
C PRO A 169 -15.34 1.58 10.28
N PHE A 170 -14.71 1.13 9.19
CA PHE A 170 -13.69 1.89 8.49
C PHE A 170 -14.19 3.27 8.01
N TRP A 171 -15.37 3.34 7.39
CA TRP A 171 -15.92 4.60 6.89
C TRP A 171 -16.38 5.55 8.00
N LEU A 172 -16.82 5.03 9.15
CA LEU A 172 -17.10 5.83 10.34
C LEU A 172 -15.83 6.52 10.85
N LEU A 173 -14.72 5.77 10.93
CA LEU A 173 -13.42 6.30 11.32
C LEU A 173 -12.88 7.32 10.29
N VAL A 174 -13.00 7.04 8.99
CA VAL A 174 -12.59 7.97 7.92
C VAL A 174 -13.42 9.25 7.95
N ALA A 175 -14.72 9.17 8.23
CA ALA A 175 -15.57 10.37 8.39
C ALA A 175 -15.15 11.24 9.58
N ALA A 176 -14.79 10.61 10.71
CA ALA A 176 -14.24 11.32 11.86
C ALA A 176 -12.88 11.95 11.53
N LEU A 177 -12.02 11.25 10.79
CA LEU A 177 -10.73 11.77 10.31
C LEU A 177 -10.93 12.98 9.37
N ARG A 178 -11.94 12.94 8.51
CA ARG A 178 -12.31 14.06 7.66
C ARG A 178 -12.66 15.30 8.48
N ALA A 179 -13.50 15.13 9.50
CA ALA A 179 -13.86 16.22 10.40
C ALA A 179 -12.63 16.76 11.18
N PHE A 180 -11.72 15.86 11.59
CA PHE A 180 -10.45 16.26 12.22
C PHE A 180 -9.58 17.10 11.28
N VAL A 181 -9.37 16.64 10.06
CA VAL A 181 -8.57 17.35 9.04
C VAL A 181 -9.21 18.69 8.67
N GLN A 182 -10.53 18.78 8.56
CA GLN A 182 -11.23 20.04 8.32
C GLN A 182 -11.02 21.05 9.45
N ARG A 183 -10.86 20.58 10.69
CA ARG A 183 -10.65 21.44 11.86
C ARG A 183 -9.19 21.81 12.07
N GLN A 184 -8.26 20.88 11.86
CA GLN A 184 -6.83 21.04 12.20
C GLN A 184 -5.94 21.33 10.97
N GLY A 185 -6.40 21.06 9.76
CA GLY A 185 -5.61 21.19 8.52
C GLY A 185 -4.52 20.15 8.33
N VAL A 186 -4.38 19.20 9.26
CA VAL A 186 -3.36 18.15 9.28
C VAL A 186 -3.96 16.85 9.80
N LEU A 187 -3.24 15.72 9.62
CA LEU A 187 -3.61 14.45 10.25
C LEU A 187 -3.28 14.44 11.74
N PRO A 188 -3.91 13.57 12.56
CA PRO A 188 -3.51 13.41 13.95
C PRO A 188 -2.07 12.94 14.08
N LEU A 189 -1.38 13.36 15.14
CA LEU A 189 0.00 12.99 15.39
C LEU A 189 0.07 11.60 16.04
N SER A 190 0.98 10.74 15.56
CA SER A 190 1.18 9.41 16.16
C SER A 190 1.86 9.44 17.52
N GLY A 191 2.58 10.51 17.83
CA GLY A 191 3.42 10.61 19.03
C GLY A 191 4.72 9.84 18.97
N SER A 192 4.99 9.15 17.87
CA SER A 192 6.25 8.43 17.66
C SER A 192 7.40 9.42 17.42
N MET A 193 8.57 9.07 17.93
CA MET A 193 9.79 9.84 17.77
C MET A 193 10.96 8.89 17.53
N PRO A 194 11.89 9.19 16.59
CA PRO A 194 13.07 8.36 16.37
C PRO A 194 14.04 8.52 17.53
N ASP A 195 14.97 7.58 17.63
CA ASP A 195 16.13 7.73 18.49
C ASP A 195 17.06 8.83 17.95
N MET A 196 17.73 9.53 18.83
CA MET A 196 18.61 10.65 18.47
C MET A 196 19.64 10.94 19.56
N LYS A 197 20.73 11.55 19.19
CA LYS A 197 21.75 12.04 20.11
C LYS A 197 21.20 13.21 20.95
N ALA A 198 20.99 12.94 22.23
CA ALA A 198 20.49 13.93 23.20
C ALA A 198 20.84 13.47 24.61
N THR A 199 20.73 14.36 25.59
CA THR A 199 20.70 13.89 26.99
C THR A 199 19.42 13.10 27.22
N SER A 200 19.45 12.13 28.15
CA SER A 200 18.23 11.38 28.52
C SER A 200 17.11 12.30 29.00
N ILE A 201 17.44 13.40 29.67
CA ILE A 201 16.48 14.40 30.17
C ILE A 201 15.80 15.10 28.99
N ASP A 202 16.58 15.59 28.01
CA ASP A 202 16.07 16.31 26.86
C ASP A 202 15.26 15.40 25.92
N TYR A 203 15.72 14.17 25.74
CA TYR A 203 14.97 13.17 24.96
C TYR A 203 13.61 12.87 25.58
N VAL A 204 13.57 12.61 26.90
CA VAL A 204 12.31 12.33 27.61
C VAL A 204 11.40 13.55 27.60
N ALA A 205 11.94 14.76 27.79
CA ALA A 205 11.16 16.00 27.74
C ALA A 205 10.57 16.24 26.34
N LEU A 206 11.37 16.09 25.28
CA LEU A 206 10.89 16.21 23.89
C LEU A 206 9.83 15.16 23.58
N ARG A 207 10.07 13.89 23.97
CA ARG A 207 9.08 12.82 23.82
C ARG A 207 7.77 13.14 24.53
N HIS A 208 7.83 13.73 25.70
CA HIS A 208 6.63 14.15 26.43
C HIS A 208 5.82 15.21 25.67
N VAL A 209 6.49 16.15 25.01
CA VAL A 209 5.86 17.16 24.15
C VAL A 209 5.08 16.50 23.01
N TYR A 210 5.68 15.54 22.29
CA TYR A 210 5.01 14.80 21.22
C TYR A 210 3.85 13.93 21.73
N MET A 211 4.03 13.22 22.83
CA MET A 211 3.00 12.36 23.42
C MET A 211 1.81 13.15 23.93
N THR A 212 2.04 14.34 24.49
CA THR A 212 0.97 15.23 24.94
C THR A 212 0.13 15.72 23.78
N GLN A 213 0.75 16.14 22.68
CA GLN A 213 0.03 16.53 21.47
C GLN A 213 -0.75 15.36 20.88
N ALA A 214 -0.14 14.19 20.77
CA ALA A 214 -0.81 12.99 20.24
C ALA A 214 -2.02 12.60 21.10
N SER A 215 -1.91 12.74 22.43
CA SER A 215 -3.04 12.50 23.34
C SER A 215 -4.17 13.51 23.15
N ALA A 216 -3.84 14.78 22.92
CA ALA A 216 -4.83 15.81 22.62
C ALA A 216 -5.53 15.57 21.27
N ASP A 217 -4.75 15.18 20.25
CA ASP A 217 -5.28 14.83 18.92
C ASP A 217 -6.22 13.62 19.01
N LEU A 218 -5.85 12.57 19.76
CA LEU A 218 -6.69 11.40 19.98
C LEU A 218 -7.98 11.75 20.72
N ALA A 219 -7.91 12.62 21.74
CA ALA A 219 -9.10 13.07 22.47
C ALA A 219 -10.06 13.83 21.54
N LEU A 220 -9.53 14.75 20.71
CA LEU A 220 -10.33 15.45 19.70
C LEU A 220 -10.95 14.48 18.69
N PHE A 221 -10.16 13.52 18.20
CA PHE A 221 -10.65 12.52 17.26
C PHE A 221 -11.83 11.72 17.85
N ARG A 222 -11.74 11.29 19.11
CA ARG A 222 -12.83 10.59 19.81
C ARG A 222 -14.11 11.43 19.90
N GLN A 223 -14.00 12.72 20.16
CA GLN A 223 -15.15 13.62 20.16
C GLN A 223 -15.81 13.68 18.78
N LEU A 224 -15.00 13.83 17.72
CA LEU A 224 -15.52 13.89 16.37
C LEU A 224 -16.11 12.54 15.91
N LEU A 225 -15.54 11.42 16.35
CA LEU A 225 -16.12 10.10 16.12
C LEU A 225 -17.46 9.92 16.82
N ALA A 226 -17.60 10.40 18.05
CA ALA A 226 -18.89 10.39 18.74
C ALA A 226 -19.95 11.18 17.96
N ASP A 227 -19.61 12.37 17.47
CA ASP A 227 -20.51 13.18 16.61
C ASP A 227 -20.92 12.45 15.32
N VAL A 228 -20.01 11.66 14.73
CA VAL A 228 -20.29 10.84 13.54
C VAL A 228 -21.22 9.68 13.87
N LEU A 229 -20.98 8.99 14.98
CA LEU A 229 -21.79 7.88 15.47
C LEU A 229 -23.21 8.33 15.84
N ASP A 230 -23.34 9.46 16.51
CA ASP A 230 -24.64 10.04 16.86
C ASP A 230 -25.47 10.35 15.60
N LYS A 231 -24.85 10.92 14.56
CA LYS A 231 -25.48 11.16 13.27
C LYS A 231 -25.88 9.86 12.54
N ALA A 232 -25.06 8.81 12.74
CA ALA A 232 -25.36 7.49 12.20
C ALA A 232 -26.38 6.70 13.04
N GLY A 233 -26.77 7.19 14.22
CA GLY A 233 -27.64 6.48 15.16
C GLY A 233 -27.05 5.17 15.68
N MET A 234 -25.73 5.13 15.86
CA MET A 234 -24.98 3.93 16.26
C MET A 234 -24.17 4.18 17.54
N SER A 235 -24.02 3.15 18.36
CA SER A 235 -23.03 3.14 19.46
C SER A 235 -21.68 2.62 18.97
N LEU A 236 -20.62 2.84 19.73
CA LEU A 236 -19.28 2.25 19.46
C LEU A 236 -19.36 0.72 19.35
N GLU A 237 -20.09 0.09 20.27
CA GLU A 237 -20.27 -1.36 20.30
C GLU A 237 -21.03 -1.85 19.05
N ALA A 238 -22.13 -1.19 18.69
CA ALA A 238 -22.90 -1.51 17.48
C ALA A 238 -22.07 -1.31 16.19
N ALA A 239 -21.14 -0.37 16.20
CA ALA A 239 -20.20 -0.15 15.11
C ALA A 239 -19.03 -1.14 15.11
N GLY A 240 -18.89 -2.01 16.11
CA GLY A 240 -17.76 -2.94 16.24
C GLY A 240 -16.41 -2.22 16.46
N LEU A 241 -16.43 -1.04 17.08
CA LEU A 241 -15.25 -0.22 17.34
C LEU A 241 -14.89 -0.28 18.83
N ASP A 242 -13.67 -0.67 19.11
CA ASP A 242 -13.07 -0.61 20.44
C ASP A 242 -12.00 0.50 20.52
N ASP A 243 -11.54 0.76 21.74
CA ASP A 243 -10.56 1.80 22.01
C ASP A 243 -9.19 1.52 21.37
N GLU A 244 -8.82 0.26 21.22
CA GLU A 244 -7.57 -0.15 20.59
C GLU A 244 -7.60 0.09 19.07
N THR A 245 -8.69 -0.28 18.41
CA THR A 245 -8.92 0.02 17.00
C THR A 245 -8.87 1.53 16.72
N ILE A 246 -9.48 2.34 17.58
CA ILE A 246 -9.46 3.81 17.43
C ILE A 246 -8.04 4.35 17.57
N LYS A 247 -7.27 3.91 18.58
CA LYS A 247 -5.87 4.31 18.76
C LYS A 247 -5.00 3.91 17.57
N THR A 248 -5.15 2.66 17.12
CA THR A 248 -4.43 2.11 15.97
C THR A 248 -4.75 2.91 14.71
N PHE A 249 -6.03 3.21 14.46
CA PHE A 249 -6.44 4.03 13.33
C PHE A 249 -5.81 5.43 13.36
N VAL A 250 -5.85 6.11 14.50
CA VAL A 250 -5.28 7.46 14.66
C VAL A 250 -3.76 7.44 14.46
N LYS A 251 -3.08 6.44 15.04
CA LYS A 251 -1.64 6.25 14.89
C LYS A 251 -1.21 6.04 13.44
N HIS A 252 -2.02 5.29 12.68
CA HIS A 252 -1.74 4.91 11.30
C HIS A 252 -2.47 5.78 10.26
N ALA A 253 -3.08 6.89 10.67
CA ALA A 253 -3.84 7.78 9.78
C ALA A 253 -3.13 8.20 8.47
N PRO A 254 -1.79 8.41 8.43
CA PRO A 254 -1.07 8.71 7.19
C PRO A 254 -0.97 7.55 6.21
N TYR A 255 -1.26 6.32 6.64
CA TYR A 255 -0.99 5.08 5.90
C TYR A 255 -2.25 4.27 5.60
N LEU A 256 -3.43 4.83 5.85
CA LEU A 256 -4.69 4.17 5.56
C LEU A 256 -4.78 3.80 4.09
N HIS A 257 -5.27 2.62 3.81
CA HIS A 257 -5.46 2.16 2.44
C HIS A 257 -6.84 1.52 2.27
N LEU A 258 -7.38 1.61 1.06
CA LEU A 258 -8.64 0.98 0.69
C LEU A 258 -8.43 0.12 -0.54
N VAL A 259 -8.69 -1.16 -0.41
CA VAL A 259 -8.77 -2.08 -1.54
C VAL A 259 -10.23 -2.21 -1.93
N ARG A 260 -10.54 -1.91 -3.18
CA ARG A 260 -11.83 -2.22 -3.81
C ARG A 260 -11.60 -3.32 -4.81
N GLY A 261 -11.83 -4.53 -4.35
CA GLY A 261 -11.69 -5.69 -5.20
C GLY A 261 -12.79 -5.78 -6.27
N ARG A 262 -12.68 -6.79 -7.10
CA ARG A 262 -13.62 -7.06 -8.20
C ARG A 262 -14.10 -8.50 -8.12
N ARG A 263 -15.28 -8.77 -8.66
CA ARG A 263 -15.77 -10.15 -8.82
C ARG A 263 -14.87 -10.92 -9.76
N LEU A 264 -14.60 -12.19 -9.43
CA LEU A 264 -13.73 -13.05 -10.24
C LEU A 264 -14.17 -13.08 -11.72
N ARG A 265 -15.47 -13.21 -11.96
CA ARG A 265 -16.02 -13.18 -13.31
C ARG A 265 -15.71 -11.89 -14.08
N LEU A 266 -15.76 -10.72 -13.40
CA LEU A 266 -15.45 -9.44 -14.03
C LEU A 266 -13.94 -9.27 -14.26
N GLN A 267 -13.11 -9.80 -13.38
CA GLN A 267 -11.65 -9.81 -13.60
C GLN A 267 -11.28 -10.57 -14.88
N ARG A 268 -12.04 -11.63 -15.20
CA ARG A 268 -11.82 -12.47 -16.39
C ARG A 268 -12.51 -11.92 -17.64
N ALA A 269 -13.73 -11.44 -17.53
CA ALA A 269 -14.51 -10.96 -18.68
C ALA A 269 -14.13 -9.54 -19.12
N GLU A 270 -13.76 -8.69 -18.18
CA GLU A 270 -13.46 -7.27 -18.39
C GLU A 270 -12.18 -6.88 -17.63
N PRO A 271 -11.02 -7.52 -17.87
CA PRO A 271 -9.79 -7.19 -17.17
C PRO A 271 -9.35 -5.76 -17.46
N ASN A 272 -8.48 -5.23 -16.62
CA ASN A 272 -7.84 -3.95 -16.90
C ASN A 272 -6.81 -4.12 -18.05
N VAL A 273 -7.25 -3.83 -19.27
CA VAL A 273 -6.42 -3.94 -20.48
C VAL A 273 -5.17 -3.06 -20.42
N GLY A 274 -5.27 -1.89 -19.77
CA GLY A 274 -4.10 -1.01 -19.57
C GLY A 274 -2.99 -1.68 -18.73
N ALA A 275 -3.37 -2.43 -17.69
CA ALA A 275 -2.41 -3.17 -16.87
C ALA A 275 -1.76 -4.32 -17.67
N LEU A 276 -2.54 -5.05 -18.46
CA LEU A 276 -2.02 -6.11 -19.35
C LEU A 276 -1.10 -5.53 -20.42
N SER A 277 -1.48 -4.44 -21.09
CA SER A 277 -0.66 -3.76 -22.08
C SER A 277 0.66 -3.25 -21.50
N ALA A 278 0.63 -2.70 -20.29
CA ALA A 278 1.84 -2.27 -19.59
C ALA A 278 2.76 -3.45 -19.28
N ALA A 279 2.21 -4.58 -18.87
CA ALA A 279 2.97 -5.79 -18.60
C ALA A 279 3.58 -6.42 -19.87
N LEU A 280 2.86 -6.41 -21.00
CA LEU A 280 3.41 -6.83 -22.31
C LEU A 280 4.58 -5.95 -22.75
N ALA A 281 4.53 -4.67 -22.42
CA ALA A 281 5.59 -3.70 -22.76
C ALA A 281 6.75 -3.69 -21.75
N ASP A 282 6.67 -4.46 -20.66
CA ASP A 282 7.73 -4.53 -19.64
C ASP A 282 8.99 -5.16 -20.26
N PRO A 283 10.12 -4.44 -20.32
CA PRO A 283 11.35 -4.97 -20.90
C PRO A 283 12.01 -6.07 -20.06
N VAL A 284 11.67 -6.15 -18.78
CA VAL A 284 12.26 -7.13 -17.84
C VAL A 284 11.46 -8.43 -17.85
N ASN A 285 10.14 -8.35 -17.76
CA ASN A 285 9.26 -9.51 -17.59
C ASN A 285 8.01 -9.48 -18.49
N PRO A 286 8.15 -9.50 -19.80
CA PRO A 286 7.00 -9.41 -20.70
C PRO A 286 6.16 -10.69 -20.76
N VAL A 287 6.65 -11.82 -20.22
CA VAL A 287 6.05 -13.15 -20.45
C VAL A 287 4.90 -13.48 -19.49
N THR A 288 4.83 -12.84 -18.33
CA THR A 288 3.81 -13.15 -17.31
C THR A 288 2.38 -12.81 -17.77
N ALA A 289 2.21 -11.77 -18.60
CA ALA A 289 0.91 -11.43 -19.19
C ALA A 289 0.45 -12.48 -20.20
N GLN A 290 1.38 -13.06 -20.98
CA GLN A 290 1.06 -14.15 -21.93
C GLN A 290 0.61 -15.41 -21.18
N PHE A 291 1.23 -15.75 -20.03
CA PHE A 291 0.76 -16.87 -19.21
C PHE A 291 -0.65 -16.61 -18.67
N TYR A 292 -0.97 -15.39 -18.23
CA TYR A 292 -2.33 -15.06 -17.86
C TYR A 292 -3.33 -15.31 -19.00
N LEU A 293 -3.02 -14.86 -20.22
CA LEU A 293 -3.85 -15.10 -21.40
C LEU A 293 -4.00 -16.60 -21.72
N ALA A 294 -2.91 -17.36 -21.61
CA ALA A 294 -2.94 -18.80 -21.82
C ALA A 294 -3.80 -19.55 -20.78
N PHE A 295 -3.76 -19.15 -19.50
CA PHE A 295 -4.64 -19.71 -18.47
C PHE A 295 -6.11 -19.37 -18.73
N MET A 296 -6.43 -18.14 -19.14
CA MET A 296 -7.81 -17.77 -19.51
C MET A 296 -8.31 -18.58 -20.69
N ALA A 297 -7.45 -18.77 -21.70
CA ALA A 297 -7.77 -19.63 -22.86
C ALA A 297 -7.96 -21.10 -22.48
N ALA A 298 -7.23 -21.60 -21.48
CA ALA A 298 -7.37 -22.97 -21.01
C ALA A 298 -8.74 -23.25 -20.37
N HIS A 299 -9.38 -22.25 -19.78
CA HIS A 299 -10.78 -22.37 -19.33
C HIS A 299 -11.72 -22.56 -20.51
N THR A 300 -11.56 -21.75 -21.57
CA THR A 300 -12.34 -21.91 -22.81
C THR A 300 -12.09 -23.27 -23.48
N PHE A 301 -10.84 -23.70 -23.50
CA PHE A 301 -10.47 -25.04 -23.98
C PHE A 301 -11.19 -26.15 -23.19
N PHE A 302 -11.21 -26.03 -21.85
CA PHE A 302 -11.90 -27.01 -20.99
C PHE A 302 -13.41 -27.03 -21.23
N GLU A 303 -14.03 -25.88 -21.44
CA GLU A 303 -15.48 -25.78 -21.75
C GLU A 303 -15.83 -26.53 -23.05
N HIS A 304 -14.96 -26.51 -24.06
CA HIS A 304 -15.20 -27.16 -25.35
C HIS A 304 -14.78 -28.63 -25.38
N ALA A 305 -13.67 -28.97 -24.72
CA ALA A 305 -13.06 -30.29 -24.82
C ALA A 305 -13.34 -31.20 -23.60
N ASN A 306 -13.92 -30.64 -22.51
CA ASN A 306 -14.13 -31.30 -21.22
C ASN A 306 -12.85 -31.95 -20.65
N ARG A 307 -11.68 -31.36 -20.99
CA ARG A 307 -10.35 -31.69 -20.50
C ARG A 307 -9.46 -30.47 -20.62
N PHE A 308 -8.38 -30.42 -19.87
CA PHE A 308 -7.39 -29.36 -20.04
C PHE A 308 -6.44 -29.65 -21.24
N PRO A 309 -5.81 -28.62 -21.82
CA PRO A 309 -4.85 -28.80 -22.89
C PRO A 309 -3.66 -29.65 -22.41
N GLY A 310 -3.15 -30.52 -23.28
CA GLY A 310 -2.10 -31.45 -22.94
C GLY A 310 -2.56 -32.77 -22.29
N GLN A 311 -3.81 -32.84 -21.82
CA GLN A 311 -4.38 -34.09 -21.27
C GLN A 311 -4.99 -34.94 -22.40
N PRO A 312 -4.71 -36.26 -22.46
CA PRO A 312 -5.32 -37.10 -23.46
C PRO A 312 -6.84 -37.22 -23.29
N PRO A 313 -7.63 -37.35 -24.35
CA PRO A 313 -9.06 -37.62 -24.24
C PRO A 313 -9.32 -38.96 -23.53
N VAL A 314 -10.37 -38.98 -22.69
CA VAL A 314 -10.72 -40.14 -21.88
C VAL A 314 -11.10 -41.36 -22.75
N GLU A 315 -11.76 -41.14 -23.90
CA GLU A 315 -12.31 -42.20 -24.74
C GLU A 315 -11.31 -42.80 -25.72
N SER A 316 -10.24 -42.10 -26.07
CA SER A 316 -9.19 -42.60 -26.98
C SER A 316 -7.89 -41.82 -26.79
N SER A 317 -6.90 -42.50 -26.25
CA SER A 317 -5.53 -41.98 -26.20
C SER A 317 -4.68 -42.40 -27.42
N ALA A 318 -5.22 -43.30 -28.25
CA ALA A 318 -4.51 -43.77 -29.46
C ALA A 318 -4.46 -42.66 -30.50
N GLY A 319 -3.24 -42.23 -30.87
CA GLY A 319 -3.01 -41.18 -31.87
C GLY A 319 -3.22 -39.74 -31.33
N TYR A 320 -3.34 -39.55 -30.00
CA TYR A 320 -3.37 -38.22 -29.43
C TYR A 320 -2.04 -37.51 -29.61
N ASP A 321 -2.09 -36.35 -30.27
CA ASP A 321 -0.99 -35.40 -30.39
C ASP A 321 -1.31 -34.14 -29.63
N TRP A 322 -0.54 -33.87 -28.61
CA TRP A 322 -0.72 -32.66 -27.78
C TRP A 322 -0.36 -31.37 -28.51
N ASN A 323 0.32 -31.44 -29.66
CA ASN A 323 0.59 -30.27 -30.48
C ASN A 323 -0.70 -29.65 -31.03
N ASP A 324 -1.71 -30.47 -31.34
CA ASP A 324 -3.03 -29.94 -31.75
C ASP A 324 -3.69 -29.10 -30.64
N ASP A 325 -3.39 -29.41 -29.40
CA ASP A 325 -3.91 -28.66 -28.27
C ASP A 325 -3.22 -27.30 -28.11
N ILE A 326 -1.93 -27.20 -28.47
CA ILE A 326 -1.20 -25.92 -28.44
C ILE A 326 -1.84 -24.96 -29.45
N ASP A 327 -2.06 -25.38 -30.67
CA ASP A 327 -2.63 -24.56 -31.72
C ASP A 327 -4.04 -24.07 -31.33
N LYS A 328 -4.87 -24.97 -30.81
CA LYS A 328 -6.20 -24.60 -30.30
C LYS A 328 -6.14 -23.65 -29.11
N LEU A 329 -5.25 -23.90 -28.16
CA LEU A 329 -5.08 -23.03 -26.99
C LEU A 329 -4.64 -21.63 -27.43
N TYR A 330 -3.72 -21.55 -28.39
CA TYR A 330 -3.27 -20.30 -28.94
C TYR A 330 -4.38 -19.54 -29.69
N GLU A 331 -5.21 -20.26 -30.48
CA GLU A 331 -6.40 -19.66 -31.10
C GLU A 331 -7.36 -19.06 -30.05
N TYR A 332 -7.66 -19.79 -28.96
CA TYR A 332 -8.49 -19.30 -27.88
C TYR A 332 -7.86 -18.11 -27.14
N ALA A 333 -6.54 -18.13 -26.93
CA ALA A 333 -5.83 -17.02 -26.28
C ALA A 333 -5.87 -15.74 -27.13
N ARG A 334 -5.73 -15.86 -28.45
CA ARG A 334 -5.88 -14.73 -29.38
C ARG A 334 -7.32 -14.23 -29.45
N ALA A 335 -8.28 -15.14 -29.43
CA ALA A 335 -9.68 -14.77 -29.40
C ALA A 335 -10.01 -14.01 -28.10
N TYR A 336 -9.56 -14.51 -26.96
CA TYR A 336 -9.73 -13.82 -25.68
C TYR A 336 -9.07 -12.43 -25.68
N ALA A 337 -7.83 -12.31 -26.15
CA ALA A 337 -7.15 -11.02 -26.26
C ALA A 337 -7.94 -10.02 -27.13
N LYS A 338 -8.51 -10.50 -28.26
CA LYS A 338 -9.36 -9.70 -29.13
C LYS A 338 -10.67 -9.29 -28.44
N ASP A 339 -11.31 -10.20 -27.72
CA ASP A 339 -12.59 -9.96 -27.03
C ASP A 339 -12.44 -8.90 -25.93
N ILE A 340 -11.31 -8.87 -25.22
CA ILE A 340 -10.98 -7.83 -24.23
C ILE A 340 -10.36 -6.57 -24.86
N CYS A 341 -10.26 -6.46 -26.18
CA CYS A 341 -9.65 -5.35 -26.90
C CYS A 341 -8.15 -5.12 -26.55
N LEU A 342 -7.39 -6.19 -26.33
CA LEU A 342 -5.95 -6.14 -26.11
C LEU A 342 -5.21 -6.33 -27.44
N ASP A 343 -4.46 -5.31 -27.85
CA ASP A 343 -3.63 -5.37 -29.05
C ASP A 343 -2.33 -6.14 -28.76
N LEU A 344 -2.06 -7.17 -29.58
CA LEU A 344 -0.84 -7.98 -29.50
C LEU A 344 0.06 -7.67 -30.71
N LEU A 345 1.26 -7.18 -30.44
CA LEU A 345 2.31 -7.03 -31.45
C LEU A 345 2.80 -8.41 -31.91
N GLN A 346 3.52 -8.49 -33.02
CA GLN A 346 4.03 -9.78 -33.53
C GLN A 346 4.88 -10.51 -32.48
N GLN A 347 5.77 -9.81 -31.82
CA GLN A 347 6.60 -10.38 -30.75
C GLN A 347 5.77 -10.93 -29.57
N ASP A 348 4.62 -10.31 -29.27
CA ASP A 348 3.73 -10.75 -28.20
C ASP A 348 2.98 -12.00 -28.61
N GLN A 349 2.64 -12.13 -29.90
CA GLN A 349 2.02 -13.33 -30.47
C GLN A 349 2.97 -14.53 -30.41
N ASP A 350 4.25 -14.33 -30.73
CA ASP A 350 5.26 -15.40 -30.65
C ASP A 350 5.44 -15.88 -29.21
N ARG A 351 5.56 -14.94 -28.26
CA ARG A 351 5.65 -15.26 -26.82
C ARG A 351 4.37 -15.89 -26.27
N LEU A 352 3.20 -15.49 -26.79
CA LEU A 352 1.92 -16.10 -26.39
C LEU A 352 1.85 -17.55 -26.87
N TYR A 353 2.38 -17.85 -28.05
CA TYR A 353 2.49 -19.24 -28.52
C TYR A 353 3.38 -20.07 -27.60
N ASP A 354 4.55 -19.54 -27.21
CA ASP A 354 5.46 -20.18 -26.25
C ASP A 354 4.77 -20.40 -24.89
N ALA A 355 3.99 -19.43 -24.40
CA ALA A 355 3.23 -19.59 -23.17
C ALA A 355 2.15 -20.68 -23.30
N CYS A 356 1.45 -20.76 -24.42
CA CYS A 356 0.49 -21.82 -24.70
C CYS A 356 1.17 -23.20 -24.80
N TYR A 357 2.38 -23.25 -25.39
CA TYR A 357 3.19 -24.46 -25.41
C TYR A 357 3.51 -24.95 -23.99
N GLU A 358 4.00 -24.05 -23.11
CA GLU A 358 4.38 -24.42 -21.74
C GLU A 358 3.17 -24.86 -20.89
N VAL A 359 2.03 -24.15 -21.01
CA VAL A 359 0.78 -24.52 -20.30
C VAL A 359 0.29 -25.88 -20.79
N THR A 360 0.34 -26.15 -22.10
CA THR A 360 -0.06 -27.44 -22.68
C THR A 360 0.90 -28.56 -22.28
N ARG A 361 2.21 -28.30 -22.29
CA ARG A 361 3.24 -29.24 -21.85
C ARG A 361 3.07 -29.62 -20.37
N GLY A 362 2.66 -28.66 -19.54
CA GLY A 362 2.33 -28.88 -18.12
C GLY A 362 1.09 -29.73 -17.91
N ALA A 363 0.19 -29.79 -18.91
CA ALA A 363 -1.05 -30.56 -18.88
C ALA A 363 -1.91 -30.34 -17.63
N TYR A 364 -1.87 -29.16 -17.02
CA TYR A 364 -2.49 -28.83 -15.75
C TYR A 364 -2.07 -29.78 -14.60
N SER A 365 -0.87 -30.33 -14.69
CA SER A 365 -0.30 -31.11 -13.59
C SER A 365 0.40 -30.21 -12.60
N ASP A 366 0.19 -30.48 -11.31
CA ASP A 366 0.82 -29.75 -10.22
C ASP A 366 2.23 -30.28 -9.97
N THR A 367 3.26 -29.45 -10.18
CA THR A 367 4.59 -29.75 -9.67
C THR A 367 4.65 -29.36 -8.19
N PRO A 368 5.26 -30.18 -7.30
CA PRO A 368 5.31 -29.88 -5.87
C PRO A 368 5.91 -28.52 -5.54
N SER A 369 6.91 -28.08 -6.30
CA SER A 369 7.56 -26.77 -6.12
C SER A 369 6.62 -25.61 -6.42
N THR A 370 5.93 -25.66 -7.56
CA THR A 370 4.97 -24.63 -7.98
C THR A 370 3.76 -24.59 -7.03
N ALA A 371 3.20 -25.75 -6.71
CA ALA A 371 2.07 -25.86 -5.79
C ALA A 371 2.42 -25.31 -4.39
N ALA A 372 3.62 -25.63 -3.87
CA ALA A 372 4.08 -25.11 -2.58
C ALA A 372 4.25 -23.57 -2.59
N LEU A 373 4.82 -23.02 -3.65
CA LEU A 373 5.02 -21.58 -3.78
C LEU A 373 3.68 -20.83 -3.89
N LEU A 374 2.80 -21.25 -4.79
CA LEU A 374 1.49 -20.61 -4.99
C LEU A 374 0.61 -20.77 -3.75
N GLY A 375 0.64 -21.94 -3.08
CA GLY A 375 -0.02 -22.17 -1.82
C GLY A 375 0.49 -21.25 -0.72
N GLY A 376 1.81 -21.03 -0.65
CA GLY A 376 2.44 -20.07 0.26
C GLY A 376 2.00 -18.63 0.01
N VAL A 377 1.96 -18.20 -1.26
CA VAL A 377 1.45 -16.87 -1.65
C VAL A 377 -0.01 -16.72 -1.23
N ALA A 378 -0.86 -17.68 -1.57
CA ALA A 378 -2.28 -17.61 -1.20
C ALA A 378 -2.50 -17.63 0.33
N ALA A 379 -1.73 -18.42 1.08
CA ALA A 379 -1.80 -18.43 2.54
C ALA A 379 -1.39 -17.07 3.13
N GLN A 380 -0.34 -16.46 2.61
CA GLN A 380 0.10 -15.12 3.02
C GLN A 380 -0.98 -14.08 2.74
N GLU A 381 -1.59 -14.11 1.57
CA GLU A 381 -2.67 -13.19 1.19
C GLU A 381 -3.93 -13.42 2.04
N ALA A 382 -4.27 -14.67 2.35
CA ALA A 382 -5.37 -15.01 3.25
C ALA A 382 -5.16 -14.40 4.65
N ILE A 383 -3.93 -14.51 5.19
CA ILE A 383 -3.57 -13.92 6.48
C ILE A 383 -3.76 -12.40 6.45
N LYS A 384 -3.26 -11.70 5.41
CA LYS A 384 -3.42 -10.25 5.26
C LYS A 384 -4.91 -9.84 5.27
N VAL A 385 -5.73 -10.55 4.52
CA VAL A 385 -7.17 -10.24 4.42
C VAL A 385 -7.88 -10.52 5.76
N MET A 386 -7.56 -11.63 6.44
CA MET A 386 -8.19 -11.97 7.73
C MET A 386 -7.75 -11.07 8.87
N THR A 387 -6.48 -10.67 8.90
CA THR A 387 -5.95 -9.79 9.95
C THR A 387 -6.18 -8.31 9.66
N VAL A 388 -6.58 -7.97 8.43
CA VAL A 388 -6.71 -6.58 7.95
C VAL A 388 -5.39 -5.80 8.11
N GLN A 389 -4.27 -6.50 7.95
CA GLN A 389 -2.91 -5.96 8.04
C GLN A 389 -2.16 -6.20 6.74
N TYR A 390 -1.22 -5.30 6.42
CA TYR A 390 -0.50 -5.26 5.14
C TYR A 390 -1.42 -5.08 3.93
N LEU A 391 -0.85 -4.67 2.82
CA LEU A 391 -1.58 -4.56 1.57
C LEU A 391 -1.72 -5.94 0.92
N PRO A 392 -2.94 -6.44 0.71
CA PRO A 392 -3.14 -7.68 -0.02
C PRO A 392 -2.86 -7.47 -1.52
N LEU A 393 -2.68 -8.58 -2.21
CA LEU A 393 -2.63 -8.60 -3.67
C LEU A 393 -3.90 -7.96 -4.27
N ASP A 394 -3.72 -7.00 -5.14
CA ASP A 394 -4.82 -6.32 -5.85
C ASP A 394 -4.64 -6.48 -7.37
N ASN A 395 -5.08 -7.54 -7.97
CA ASN A 395 -5.83 -8.72 -7.50
C ASN A 395 -5.25 -10.05 -8.01
N THR A 396 -4.35 -10.03 -8.99
CA THR A 396 -3.82 -11.22 -9.68
C THR A 396 -2.30 -11.23 -9.63
N CYS A 397 -1.73 -12.39 -9.31
CA CYS A 397 -0.30 -12.66 -9.33
C CYS A 397 -0.04 -13.83 -10.27
N VAL A 398 0.87 -13.68 -11.21
CA VAL A 398 1.29 -14.73 -12.16
C VAL A 398 2.73 -15.10 -11.89
N TYR A 399 3.00 -16.39 -11.84
CA TYR A 399 4.32 -16.98 -11.60
C TYR A 399 4.79 -17.76 -12.81
N ASP A 400 6.02 -17.50 -13.22
CA ASP A 400 6.77 -18.30 -14.18
C ASP A 400 7.98 -18.95 -13.49
N GLY A 401 7.89 -20.26 -13.25
CA GLY A 401 8.93 -21.02 -12.57
C GLY A 401 10.15 -21.35 -13.44
N ILE A 402 10.10 -21.13 -14.76
CA ILE A 402 11.25 -21.34 -15.63
C ILE A 402 12.26 -20.23 -15.45
N VAL A 403 11.80 -18.98 -15.47
CA VAL A 403 12.64 -17.80 -15.23
C VAL A 403 12.65 -17.36 -13.78
N GLN A 404 11.86 -18.01 -12.90
CA GLN A 404 11.72 -17.73 -11.48
C GLN A 404 11.24 -16.30 -11.21
N ASP A 405 10.23 -15.87 -11.94
CA ASP A 405 9.68 -14.53 -11.88
C ASP A 405 8.23 -14.51 -11.45
N VAL A 406 7.85 -13.40 -10.82
CA VAL A 406 6.49 -13.12 -10.33
C VAL A 406 6.09 -11.71 -10.74
N ASN A 407 4.93 -11.58 -11.35
CA ASN A 407 4.34 -10.29 -11.63
C ASN A 407 2.92 -10.19 -11.07
N SER A 408 2.51 -8.99 -10.66
CA SER A 408 1.19 -8.73 -10.13
C SER A 408 0.45 -7.70 -10.95
N PHE A 409 -0.84 -7.95 -11.16
CA PHE A 409 -1.72 -7.11 -11.96
C PHE A 409 -2.97 -6.76 -11.17
N ARG A 410 -3.48 -5.57 -11.41
CA ARG A 410 -4.81 -5.15 -11.03
C ARG A 410 -5.73 -5.29 -12.25
N LEU A 411 -6.38 -6.45 -12.36
CA LEU A 411 -7.23 -6.81 -13.49
C LEU A 411 -8.71 -6.51 -13.24
#